data_c8381f775e2f3d088ac0330301e38842
#
_entry.id   c8381f775e2f3d088ac0330301e38842
#
_cell.length_a   1.000
_cell.length_b   1.000
_cell.length_c   1.000
_cell.angle_alpha   90.00
_cell.angle_beta   90.00
_cell.angle_gamma   90.00
#
_symmetry.space_group_name_H-M   'P 1'
#
loop_
_entity.id
_entity.type
_entity.pdbx_description
1 polymer ?
#
loop_
_entity_poly.entity_id
_entity_poly.type
_entity_poly.pdbx_seq_one_letter_code
_entity_poly.pdbx_strand_id
1 'polypeptide(L)'
;MPHHLFKLEDACIFFCHSGEARIEIDLLEYDITPNTQIIFLPNSIINYSYASPDLSISYITFSNAFFQEATVRLDPSFFHFLKENPVVTLPVERTRTINGLIIALEDLYKDKENCFRLQILRNYIQSFLLDIYDKTHRIFEQNRPEGINRQEELFKWFIQLIHKHCLNQREVSFYAQKMFITPRYLSAIAQAVAGETAKNIIDKHVILEIKVLLESTDLSIQEIANRLQFPDQSFFGR
;
A
#
# COMPACT_ATOMS: atom_id res chain seq x y z
N MET A 1 4.19 22.05 -5.87
CA MET A 1 2.95 21.44 -6.42
C MET A 1 2.11 20.99 -5.23
N PRO A 2 0.78 21.06 -5.29
CA PRO A 2 -0.04 20.57 -4.18
C PRO A 2 0.23 19.08 -3.98
N HIS A 3 0.51 18.69 -2.75
CA HIS A 3 0.57 17.29 -2.36
C HIS A 3 -0.86 16.74 -2.43
N HIS A 4 -1.10 15.80 -3.31
CA HIS A 4 -2.39 15.12 -3.39
C HIS A 4 -2.31 13.83 -2.56
N LEU A 5 -2.80 13.93 -1.34
CA LEU A 5 -2.91 12.81 -0.44
C LEU A 5 -4.29 12.17 -0.63
N PHE A 6 -4.34 10.87 -0.85
CA PHE A 6 -5.60 10.15 -0.93
C PHE A 6 -5.46 8.73 -0.39
N LYS A 7 -6.55 8.24 0.19
CA LYS A 7 -6.66 6.88 0.69
C LYS A 7 -7.45 6.05 -0.31
N LEU A 8 -6.91 4.94 -0.73
CA LEU A 8 -7.61 4.00 -1.59
C LEU A 8 -8.57 3.15 -0.75
N GLU A 9 -9.87 3.21 -1.06
CA GLU A 9 -10.86 2.31 -0.47
C GLU A 9 -10.79 0.92 -1.12
N ASP A 10 -10.43 0.89 -2.39
CA ASP A 10 -10.39 -0.28 -3.26
C ASP A 10 -8.95 -0.74 -3.52
N ALA A 11 -8.80 -1.99 -3.96
CA ALA A 11 -7.51 -2.47 -4.45
C ALA A 11 -7.22 -1.92 -5.85
N CYS A 12 -5.95 -1.62 -6.14
CA CYS A 12 -5.52 -1.17 -7.46
C CYS A 12 -4.21 -1.85 -7.87
N ILE A 13 -4.14 -2.29 -9.11
CA ILE A 13 -2.91 -2.74 -9.75
C ILE A 13 -2.54 -1.68 -10.79
N PHE A 14 -1.32 -1.21 -10.71
CA PHE A 14 -0.78 -0.14 -11.52
C PHE A 14 0.47 -0.64 -12.27
N PHE A 15 0.64 -0.24 -13.51
CA PHE A 15 1.80 -0.58 -14.31
C PHE A 15 2.31 0.65 -15.07
N CYS A 16 3.60 0.98 -14.91
CA CYS A 16 4.27 2.07 -15.61
C CYS A 16 4.84 1.59 -16.93
N HIS A 17 4.42 2.20 -18.04
CA HIS A 17 4.92 1.92 -19.39
C HIS A 17 6.10 2.79 -19.77
N SER A 18 6.03 4.09 -19.45
CA SER A 18 7.06 5.09 -19.75
C SER A 18 7.03 6.22 -18.74
N GLY A 19 8.08 7.03 -18.73
CA GLY A 19 8.25 8.15 -17.81
C GLY A 19 8.67 7.73 -16.42
N GLU A 20 8.71 8.69 -15.52
CA GLU A 20 9.14 8.53 -14.14
C GLU A 20 8.18 9.24 -13.20
N ALA A 21 8.03 8.71 -12.00
CA ALA A 21 7.28 9.35 -10.93
C ALA A 21 7.92 9.05 -9.57
N ARG A 22 7.62 9.87 -8.58
CA ARG A 22 7.93 9.61 -7.18
C ARG A 22 6.65 9.64 -6.39
N ILE A 23 6.39 8.55 -5.71
CA ILE A 23 5.20 8.37 -4.87
C ILE A 23 5.60 7.98 -3.47
N GLU A 24 4.76 8.32 -2.53
CA GLU A 24 4.83 7.85 -1.16
C GLU A 24 3.64 6.91 -0.92
N ILE A 25 3.90 5.71 -0.47
CA ILE A 25 2.88 4.73 -0.07
C ILE A 25 3.09 4.47 1.40
N ASP A 26 2.08 4.79 2.21
CA ASP A 26 2.10 4.50 3.64
C ASP A 26 3.37 5.03 4.34
N LEU A 27 3.80 6.26 4.01
CA LEU A 27 4.99 6.95 4.49
C LEU A 27 6.35 6.43 3.97
N LEU A 28 6.35 5.51 3.02
CA LEU A 28 7.56 5.04 2.35
C LEU A 28 7.62 5.60 0.92
N GLU A 29 8.74 6.22 0.57
CA GLU A 29 8.96 6.77 -0.77
C GLU A 29 9.42 5.69 -1.76
N TYR A 30 8.90 5.78 -2.99
CA TYR A 30 9.24 4.89 -4.09
C TYR A 30 9.45 5.69 -5.37
N ASP A 31 10.54 5.39 -6.07
CA ASP A 31 10.78 5.86 -7.43
C ASP A 31 10.13 4.89 -8.42
N ILE A 32 9.31 5.43 -9.31
CA ILE A 32 8.59 4.70 -10.33
C ILE A 32 9.28 4.96 -11.68
N THR A 33 9.66 3.89 -12.34
CA THR A 33 10.33 3.89 -13.64
C THR A 33 9.60 2.94 -14.60
N PRO A 34 9.92 2.91 -15.89
CA PRO A 34 9.31 1.96 -16.83
C PRO A 34 9.41 0.50 -16.32
N ASN A 35 8.37 -0.27 -16.56
CA ASN A 35 8.16 -1.64 -16.06
C ASN A 35 7.96 -1.77 -14.55
N THR A 36 7.75 -0.68 -13.83
CA THR A 36 7.35 -0.75 -12.44
C THR A 36 5.88 -1.15 -12.34
N GLN A 37 5.63 -2.17 -11.52
CA GLN A 37 4.33 -2.62 -11.12
C GLN A 37 4.09 -2.25 -9.66
N ILE A 38 2.89 -1.76 -9.36
CA ILE A 38 2.47 -1.42 -8.01
C ILE A 38 1.16 -2.14 -7.71
N ILE A 39 1.05 -2.72 -6.54
CA ILE A 39 -0.20 -3.28 -6.03
C ILE A 39 -0.58 -2.53 -4.77
N PHE A 40 -1.59 -1.70 -4.90
CA PHE A 40 -2.19 -1.02 -3.76
C PHE A 40 -3.26 -1.92 -3.15
N LEU A 41 -3.10 -2.25 -1.89
CA LEU A 41 -4.14 -2.92 -1.12
C LEU A 41 -5.18 -1.91 -0.62
N PRO A 42 -6.40 -2.34 -0.32
CA PRO A 42 -7.40 -1.45 0.29
C PRO A 42 -6.88 -0.76 1.54
N ASN A 43 -7.19 0.49 1.70
CA ASN A 43 -6.74 1.41 2.74
C ASN A 43 -5.28 1.89 2.65
N SER A 44 -4.55 1.61 1.57
CA SER A 44 -3.25 2.25 1.33
C SER A 44 -3.41 3.76 1.17
N ILE A 45 -2.52 4.52 1.79
CA ILE A 45 -2.46 5.98 1.68
C ILE A 45 -1.37 6.36 0.71
N ILE A 46 -1.75 7.14 -0.30
CA ILE A 46 -0.87 7.49 -1.40
C ILE A 46 -0.70 9.00 -1.46
N ASN A 47 0.52 9.42 -1.66
CA ASN A 47 0.88 10.79 -1.98
C ASN A 47 1.84 10.76 -3.17
N TYR A 48 1.69 11.65 -4.15
CA TYR A 48 2.66 11.78 -5.21
C TYR A 48 3.32 13.15 -5.17
N SER A 49 4.64 13.16 -5.33
CA SER A 49 5.45 14.37 -5.27
C SER A 49 5.96 14.81 -6.63
N TYR A 50 6.10 13.88 -7.57
CA TYR A 50 6.62 14.13 -8.90
C TYR A 50 6.04 13.15 -9.92
N ALA A 51 5.82 13.67 -11.15
CA ALA A 51 5.52 12.86 -12.33
C ALA A 51 6.12 13.54 -13.55
N SER A 52 6.82 12.79 -14.41
CA SER A 52 7.36 13.31 -15.67
C SER A 52 6.25 13.55 -16.69
N PRO A 53 6.42 14.47 -17.65
CA PRO A 53 5.38 14.79 -18.65
C PRO A 53 5.04 13.61 -19.58
N ASP A 54 5.96 12.66 -19.74
CA ASP A 54 5.82 11.47 -20.58
C ASP A 54 5.37 10.23 -19.78
N LEU A 55 4.93 10.42 -18.52
CA LEU A 55 4.43 9.32 -17.70
C LEU A 55 3.20 8.69 -18.36
N SER A 56 3.31 7.41 -18.66
CA SER A 56 2.25 6.58 -19.20
C SER A 56 2.03 5.36 -18.32
N ILE A 57 0.78 5.18 -17.90
CA ILE A 57 0.40 4.14 -16.95
C ILE A 57 -0.85 3.42 -17.40
N SER A 58 -0.95 2.14 -17.05
CA SER A 58 -2.21 1.41 -17.02
C SER A 58 -2.54 1.05 -15.57
N TYR A 59 -3.81 1.10 -15.22
CA TYR A 59 -4.25 0.68 -13.89
C TYR A 59 -5.60 -0.05 -13.95
N ILE A 60 -5.81 -0.93 -13.00
CA ILE A 60 -7.05 -1.68 -12.83
C ILE A 60 -7.46 -1.57 -11.36
N THR A 61 -8.69 -1.11 -11.13
CA THR A 61 -9.26 -1.01 -9.78
C THR A 61 -10.29 -2.11 -9.57
N PHE A 62 -10.35 -2.62 -8.36
CA PHE A 62 -11.31 -3.64 -7.95
C PHE A 62 -11.97 -3.19 -6.65
N SER A 63 -13.30 -3.25 -6.58
CA SER A 63 -13.96 -3.05 -5.30
C SER A 63 -13.39 -4.00 -4.25
N ASN A 64 -13.32 -3.56 -3.00
CA ASN A 64 -12.83 -4.38 -1.90
C ASN A 64 -13.58 -5.72 -1.82
N ALA A 65 -14.90 -5.73 -2.03
CA ALA A 65 -15.69 -6.96 -2.06
C ALA A 65 -15.23 -7.92 -3.15
N PHE A 66 -15.05 -7.44 -4.39
CA PHE A 66 -14.56 -8.27 -5.50
C PHE A 66 -13.14 -8.78 -5.24
N PHE A 67 -12.26 -7.92 -4.71
CA PHE A 67 -10.89 -8.32 -4.37
C PHE A 67 -10.86 -9.41 -3.32
N GLN A 68 -11.65 -9.30 -2.25
CA GLN A 68 -11.77 -10.34 -1.22
C GLN A 68 -12.27 -11.67 -1.78
N GLU A 69 -13.30 -11.64 -2.66
CA GLU A 69 -13.79 -12.85 -3.31
C GLU A 69 -12.73 -13.49 -4.24
N ALA A 70 -12.02 -12.68 -5.03
CA ALA A 70 -10.96 -13.18 -5.92
C ALA A 70 -9.78 -13.79 -5.14
N THR A 71 -9.56 -13.33 -3.93
CA THR A 71 -8.38 -13.68 -3.12
C THR A 71 -8.68 -14.64 -1.97
N VAL A 72 -9.92 -15.07 -1.77
CA VAL A 72 -10.35 -15.92 -0.65
C VAL A 72 -9.55 -17.22 -0.48
N ARG A 73 -8.95 -17.73 -1.55
CA ARG A 73 -8.15 -18.97 -1.55
C ARG A 73 -6.65 -18.73 -1.48
N LEU A 74 -6.23 -17.45 -1.43
CA LEU A 74 -4.81 -17.11 -1.33
C LEU A 74 -4.36 -17.15 0.12
N ASP A 75 -3.12 -17.59 0.33
CA ASP A 75 -2.52 -17.65 1.65
C ASP A 75 -2.42 -16.23 2.28
N PRO A 76 -2.74 -16.05 3.56
CA PRO A 76 -2.56 -14.76 4.23
C PRO A 76 -1.14 -14.18 4.15
N SER A 77 -0.12 -15.02 4.06
CA SER A 77 1.27 -14.60 3.86
C SER A 77 1.48 -13.83 2.55
N PHE A 78 0.66 -14.13 1.53
CA PHE A 78 0.66 -13.42 0.26
C PHE A 78 0.32 -11.93 0.42
N PHE A 79 -0.72 -11.62 1.21
CA PHE A 79 -1.12 -10.22 1.45
C PHE A 79 -0.08 -9.48 2.29
N HIS A 80 0.52 -10.18 3.23
CA HIS A 80 1.62 -9.65 4.01
C HIS A 80 2.80 -9.29 3.09
N PHE A 81 3.17 -10.20 2.21
CA PHE A 81 4.22 -9.98 1.22
C PHE A 81 3.92 -8.79 0.30
N LEU A 82 2.71 -8.69 -0.26
CA LEU A 82 2.31 -7.57 -1.11
C LEU A 82 2.34 -6.23 -0.38
N LYS A 83 1.96 -6.23 0.90
CA LYS A 83 2.00 -5.03 1.73
C LYS A 83 3.42 -4.58 2.04
N GLU A 84 4.33 -5.52 2.22
CA GLU A 84 5.75 -5.22 2.43
C GLU A 84 6.46 -4.79 1.16
N ASN A 85 5.99 -5.28 0.02
CA ASN A 85 6.62 -5.08 -1.28
C ASN A 85 5.59 -4.59 -2.31
N PRO A 86 4.99 -3.40 -2.11
CA PRO A 86 3.94 -2.90 -3.01
C PRO A 86 4.46 -2.53 -4.39
N VAL A 87 5.76 -2.19 -4.50
CA VAL A 87 6.41 -1.68 -5.72
C VAL A 87 7.49 -2.64 -6.17
N VAL A 88 7.41 -3.10 -7.41
CA VAL A 88 8.39 -4.01 -8.02
C VAL A 88 8.67 -3.60 -9.45
N THR A 89 9.95 -3.42 -9.81
CA THR A 89 10.36 -3.25 -11.20
C THR A 89 10.55 -4.63 -11.83
N LEU A 90 9.75 -4.92 -12.84
CA LEU A 90 9.74 -6.20 -13.54
C LEU A 90 10.77 -6.23 -14.68
N PRO A 91 11.30 -7.40 -15.05
CA PRO A 91 12.10 -7.55 -16.27
C PRO A 91 11.33 -7.11 -17.51
N VAL A 92 12.05 -6.51 -18.48
CA VAL A 92 11.45 -5.95 -19.72
C VAL A 92 10.65 -7.00 -20.51
N GLU A 93 11.07 -8.26 -20.46
CA GLU A 93 10.39 -9.38 -21.13
C GLU A 93 8.95 -9.59 -20.62
N ARG A 94 8.66 -9.09 -19.41
CA ARG A 94 7.31 -9.18 -18.81
C ARG A 94 6.32 -8.18 -19.41
N THR A 95 6.78 -7.10 -20.01
CA THR A 95 5.91 -6.04 -20.57
C THR A 95 4.89 -6.61 -21.54
N ARG A 96 5.30 -7.52 -22.43
CA ARG A 96 4.39 -8.16 -23.39
C ARG A 96 3.28 -8.96 -22.70
N THR A 97 3.63 -9.71 -21.67
CA THR A 97 2.68 -10.53 -20.92
C THR A 97 1.67 -9.64 -20.16
N ILE A 98 2.16 -8.58 -19.52
CA ILE A 98 1.31 -7.63 -18.79
C ILE A 98 0.35 -6.91 -19.74
N ASN A 99 0.85 -6.41 -20.88
CA ASN A 99 0.00 -5.75 -21.88
C ASN A 99 -1.06 -6.69 -22.44
N GLY A 100 -0.69 -7.94 -22.72
CA GLY A 100 -1.66 -8.95 -23.17
C GLY A 100 -2.76 -9.22 -22.14
N LEU A 101 -2.41 -9.28 -20.87
CA LEU A 101 -3.36 -9.45 -19.79
C LEU A 101 -4.28 -8.22 -19.64
N ILE A 102 -3.74 -7.00 -19.70
CA ILE A 102 -4.55 -5.78 -19.62
C ILE A 102 -5.58 -5.76 -20.76
N ILE A 103 -5.17 -6.05 -21.99
CA ILE A 103 -6.07 -6.13 -23.14
C ILE A 103 -7.16 -7.19 -22.92
N ALA A 104 -6.78 -8.39 -22.47
CA ALA A 104 -7.74 -9.46 -22.24
C ALA A 104 -8.77 -9.13 -21.13
N LEU A 105 -8.33 -8.46 -20.07
CA LEU A 105 -9.22 -7.99 -19.01
C LEU A 105 -10.15 -6.86 -19.50
N GLU A 106 -9.65 -5.96 -20.32
CA GLU A 106 -10.43 -4.86 -20.89
C GLU A 106 -11.51 -5.41 -21.85
N ASP A 107 -11.15 -6.31 -22.75
CA ASP A 107 -12.08 -6.94 -23.68
C ASP A 107 -13.19 -7.69 -22.92
N LEU A 108 -12.81 -8.50 -21.94
CA LEU A 108 -13.76 -9.23 -21.11
C LEU A 108 -14.66 -8.28 -20.28
N TYR A 109 -14.10 -7.17 -19.77
CA TYR A 109 -14.88 -6.18 -19.04
C TYR A 109 -15.95 -5.51 -19.91
N LYS A 110 -15.65 -5.27 -21.19
CA LYS A 110 -16.56 -4.69 -22.18
C LYS A 110 -17.66 -5.66 -22.68
N ASP A 111 -17.38 -6.96 -22.64
CA ASP A 111 -18.33 -8.01 -23.09
C ASP A 111 -19.45 -8.21 -22.05
N LYS A 112 -20.49 -7.35 -22.14
CA LYS A 112 -21.61 -7.37 -21.22
C LYS A 112 -22.59 -8.52 -21.48
N GLU A 113 -22.54 -9.15 -22.66
CA GLU A 113 -23.39 -10.29 -23.04
C GLU A 113 -22.90 -11.60 -22.43
N ASN A 114 -21.65 -11.68 -21.99
CA ASN A 114 -21.07 -12.85 -21.39
C ASN A 114 -21.61 -13.07 -19.97
N CYS A 115 -22.48 -14.05 -19.81
CA CYS A 115 -23.10 -14.38 -18.53
C CYS A 115 -22.09 -14.85 -17.44
N PHE A 116 -20.91 -15.30 -17.83
CA PHE A 116 -19.82 -15.72 -16.93
C PHE A 116 -18.75 -14.65 -16.74
N ARG A 117 -18.94 -13.44 -17.28
CA ARG A 117 -17.96 -12.36 -17.28
C ARG A 117 -17.31 -12.12 -15.93
N LEU A 118 -18.09 -11.93 -14.88
CA LEU A 118 -17.57 -11.66 -13.53
C LEU A 118 -16.78 -12.85 -12.96
N GLN A 119 -17.23 -14.08 -13.26
CA GLN A 119 -16.53 -15.27 -12.82
C GLN A 119 -15.18 -15.42 -13.54
N ILE A 120 -15.14 -15.14 -14.84
CA ILE A 120 -13.91 -15.20 -15.64
C ILE A 120 -12.96 -14.09 -15.18
N LEU A 121 -13.45 -12.85 -14.99
CA LEU A 121 -12.63 -11.75 -14.45
C LEU A 121 -12.00 -12.11 -13.10
N ARG A 122 -12.78 -12.72 -12.21
CA ARG A 122 -12.29 -13.18 -10.89
C ARG A 122 -11.16 -14.20 -11.03
N ASN A 123 -11.33 -15.18 -11.93
CA ASN A 123 -10.32 -16.21 -12.19
C ASN A 123 -9.05 -15.61 -12.81
N TYR A 124 -9.18 -14.66 -13.75
CA TYR A 124 -8.03 -13.93 -14.32
C TYR A 124 -7.26 -13.18 -13.25
N ILE A 125 -7.95 -12.41 -12.40
CA ILE A 125 -7.33 -11.67 -11.32
C ILE A 125 -6.64 -12.59 -10.33
N GLN A 126 -7.27 -13.70 -9.95
CA GLN A 126 -6.66 -14.69 -9.06
C GLN A 126 -5.38 -15.28 -9.67
N SER A 127 -5.44 -15.71 -10.93
CA SER A 127 -4.28 -16.26 -11.64
C SER A 127 -3.15 -15.23 -11.76
N PHE A 128 -3.51 -13.97 -12.04
CA PHE A 128 -2.56 -12.88 -12.15
C PHE A 128 -1.87 -12.57 -10.82
N LEU A 129 -2.62 -12.52 -9.73
CA LEU A 129 -2.05 -12.29 -8.41
C LEU A 129 -1.10 -13.43 -7.98
N LEU A 130 -1.45 -14.68 -8.29
CA LEU A 130 -0.56 -15.83 -8.04
C LEU A 130 0.73 -15.75 -8.87
N ASP A 131 0.62 -15.37 -10.15
CA ASP A 131 1.79 -15.20 -11.03
C ASP A 131 2.71 -14.05 -10.55
N ILE A 132 2.11 -12.94 -10.10
CA ILE A 132 2.85 -11.83 -9.48
C ILE A 132 3.56 -12.32 -8.23
N TYR A 133 2.86 -13.00 -7.33
CA TYR A 133 3.45 -13.49 -6.09
C TYR A 133 4.67 -14.37 -6.36
N ASP A 134 4.51 -15.40 -7.19
CA ASP A 134 5.60 -16.32 -7.50
C ASP A 134 6.81 -15.59 -8.11
N LYS A 135 6.60 -14.72 -9.07
CA LYS A 135 7.69 -14.01 -9.76
C LYS A 135 8.32 -12.92 -8.91
N THR A 136 7.50 -12.15 -8.22
CA THR A 136 7.99 -11.10 -7.34
C THR A 136 8.75 -11.69 -6.18
N HIS A 137 8.25 -12.76 -5.57
CA HIS A 137 8.93 -13.49 -4.50
C HIS A 137 10.30 -14.00 -4.98
N ARG A 138 10.37 -14.59 -6.17
CA ARG A 138 11.65 -15.05 -6.74
C ARG A 138 12.64 -13.89 -6.99
N ILE A 139 12.18 -12.74 -7.49
CA ILE A 139 13.03 -11.56 -7.68
C ILE A 139 13.60 -11.09 -6.34
N PHE A 140 12.77 -11.05 -5.29
CA PHE A 140 13.22 -10.68 -3.96
C PHE A 140 14.19 -11.70 -3.36
N GLU A 141 13.91 -12.99 -3.49
CA GLU A 141 14.81 -14.04 -2.98
C GLU A 141 16.18 -14.02 -3.72
N GLN A 142 16.18 -13.76 -5.04
CA GLN A 142 17.40 -13.68 -5.83
C GLN A 142 18.22 -12.42 -5.56
N ASN A 143 17.55 -11.29 -5.31
CA ASN A 143 18.16 -9.99 -5.05
C ASN A 143 18.25 -9.67 -3.56
N ARG A 144 17.92 -10.63 -2.69
CA ARG A 144 17.98 -10.44 -1.24
C ARG A 144 19.43 -10.10 -0.87
N PRO A 145 19.71 -8.86 -0.41
CA PRO A 145 21.03 -8.53 0.08
C PRO A 145 21.37 -9.52 1.21
N GLU A 146 22.55 -10.11 1.17
CA GLU A 146 23.05 -10.86 2.33
C GLU A 146 23.04 -9.89 3.52
N GLY A 147 22.09 -10.09 4.45
CA GLY A 147 21.91 -9.26 5.63
C GLY A 147 20.80 -8.24 5.56
N ILE A 148 19.59 -8.59 5.08
CA ILE A 148 18.41 -7.80 5.48
C ILE A 148 18.44 -7.74 7.00
N ASN A 149 18.78 -6.54 7.47
CA ASN A 149 18.99 -6.30 8.88
C ASN A 149 17.66 -6.58 9.59
N ARG A 150 17.68 -7.43 10.61
CA ARG A 150 16.54 -7.70 11.50
C ARG A 150 15.79 -6.42 11.90
N GLN A 151 16.47 -5.28 11.88
CA GLN A 151 15.88 -3.98 12.14
C GLN A 151 14.91 -3.51 11.04
N GLU A 152 15.19 -3.79 9.77
CA GLU A 152 14.29 -3.46 8.66
C GLU A 152 13.03 -4.31 8.70
N GLU A 153 13.14 -5.60 9.01
CA GLU A 153 11.98 -6.48 9.19
C GLU A 153 11.10 -6.01 10.35
N LEU A 154 11.72 -5.69 11.47
CA LEU A 154 11.01 -5.15 12.63
C LEU A 154 10.37 -3.79 12.32
N PHE A 155 11.05 -2.94 11.54
CA PHE A 155 10.50 -1.65 11.14
C PHE A 155 9.28 -1.82 10.22
N LYS A 156 9.34 -2.71 9.23
CA LYS A 156 8.19 -3.05 8.38
C LYS A 156 7.00 -3.55 9.21
N TRP A 157 7.25 -4.45 10.17
CA TRP A 157 6.20 -4.91 11.08
C TRP A 157 5.62 -3.77 11.93
N PHE A 158 6.45 -2.85 12.39
CA PHE A 158 6.00 -1.65 13.09
C PHE A 158 5.03 -0.81 12.25
N ILE A 159 5.37 -0.52 10.99
CA ILE A 159 4.51 0.22 10.06
C ILE A 159 3.15 -0.49 9.86
N GLN A 160 3.14 -1.80 9.71
CA GLN A 160 1.89 -2.57 9.60
C GLN A 160 1.00 -2.46 10.85
N LEU A 161 1.61 -2.49 12.03
CA LEU A 161 0.88 -2.29 13.28
C LEU A 161 0.32 -0.87 13.39
N ILE A 162 1.04 0.15 12.90
CA ILE A 162 0.56 1.53 12.83
C ILE A 162 -0.71 1.59 11.97
N HIS A 163 -0.67 1.08 10.74
CA HIS A 163 -1.85 1.02 9.86
C HIS A 163 -3.07 0.43 10.54
N LYS A 164 -2.87 -0.63 11.30
CA LYS A 164 -3.96 -1.36 11.94
C LYS A 164 -4.51 -0.66 13.18
N HIS A 165 -3.69 0.10 13.90
CA HIS A 165 -4.02 0.52 15.25
C HIS A 165 -3.91 2.02 15.51
N CYS A 166 -3.33 2.86 14.62
CA CYS A 166 -3.03 4.26 14.89
C CYS A 166 -4.25 5.12 15.21
N LEU A 167 -5.43 4.74 14.73
CA LEU A 167 -6.68 5.44 15.04
C LEU A 167 -6.99 5.43 16.54
N ASN A 168 -6.66 4.32 17.23
CA ASN A 168 -7.02 4.09 18.62
C ASN A 168 -5.82 4.01 19.57
N GLN A 169 -4.61 3.80 19.02
CA GLN A 169 -3.39 3.55 19.80
C GLN A 169 -2.25 4.42 19.27
N ARG A 170 -1.74 5.34 20.11
CA ARG A 170 -0.70 6.31 19.72
C ARG A 170 0.57 6.20 20.54
N GLU A 171 0.59 5.32 21.53
CA GLU A 171 1.72 5.14 22.41
C GLU A 171 2.72 4.13 21.85
N VAL A 172 3.99 4.50 21.83
CA VAL A 172 5.08 3.62 21.36
C VAL A 172 5.13 2.30 22.12
N SER A 173 4.77 2.33 23.40
CA SER A 173 4.73 1.17 24.29
C SER A 173 3.75 0.09 23.79
N PHE A 174 2.60 0.48 23.24
CA PHE A 174 1.63 -0.46 22.67
C PHE A 174 2.24 -1.26 21.51
N TYR A 175 2.89 -0.58 20.59
CA TYR A 175 3.52 -1.22 19.42
C TYR A 175 4.71 -2.10 19.82
N ALA A 176 5.55 -1.60 20.71
CA ALA A 176 6.68 -2.35 21.24
C ALA A 176 6.22 -3.65 21.95
N GLN A 177 5.14 -3.59 22.72
CA GLN A 177 4.54 -4.76 23.36
C GLN A 177 4.03 -5.77 22.34
N LYS A 178 3.35 -5.32 21.30
CA LYS A 178 2.87 -6.18 20.19
C LYS A 178 4.02 -6.87 19.44
N MET A 179 5.17 -6.21 19.39
CA MET A 179 6.38 -6.71 18.73
C MET A 179 7.30 -7.51 19.68
N PHE A 180 6.93 -7.67 20.94
CA PHE A 180 7.75 -8.33 21.97
C PHE A 180 9.15 -7.72 22.12
N ILE A 181 9.26 -6.39 21.99
CA ILE A 181 10.49 -5.62 22.16
C ILE A 181 10.27 -4.42 23.11
N THR A 182 11.35 -3.77 23.50
CA THR A 182 11.25 -2.57 24.35
C THR A 182 10.92 -1.32 23.52
N PRO A 183 10.19 -0.31 24.08
CA PRO A 183 9.96 0.97 23.40
C PRO A 183 11.23 1.69 22.96
N ARG A 184 12.28 1.57 23.76
CA ARG A 184 13.60 2.14 23.45
C ARG A 184 14.23 1.48 22.22
N TYR A 185 14.12 0.15 22.11
CA TYR A 185 14.64 -0.58 20.96
C TYR A 185 13.82 -0.29 19.69
N LEU A 186 12.49 -0.19 19.81
CA LEU A 186 11.65 0.22 18.69
C LEU A 186 12.01 1.62 18.17
N SER A 187 12.23 2.58 19.07
CA SER A 187 12.67 3.93 18.69
C SER A 187 14.08 3.94 18.06
N ALA A 188 14.99 3.08 18.51
CA ALA A 188 16.30 2.94 17.90
C ALA A 188 16.21 2.34 16.47
N ILE A 189 15.33 1.34 16.25
CA ILE A 189 15.05 0.78 14.92
C ILE A 189 14.49 1.87 14.00
N ALA A 190 13.47 2.61 14.44
CA ALA A 190 12.86 3.68 13.67
C ALA A 190 13.89 4.76 13.27
N GLN A 191 14.75 5.14 14.21
CA GLN A 191 15.83 6.10 13.95
C GLN A 191 16.87 5.56 12.96
N ALA A 192 17.22 4.28 13.05
CA ALA A 192 18.21 3.66 12.16
C ALA A 192 17.69 3.47 10.73
N VAL A 193 16.41 3.11 10.58
CA VAL A 193 15.82 2.77 9.26
C VAL A 193 15.19 3.99 8.58
N ALA A 194 14.45 4.81 9.34
CA ALA A 194 13.70 5.93 8.77
C ALA A 194 14.26 7.32 9.16
N GLY A 195 15.31 7.39 9.96
CA GLY A 195 15.87 8.66 10.41
C GLY A 195 14.99 9.44 11.40
N GLU A 196 13.94 8.81 11.93
CA GLU A 196 12.94 9.45 12.80
C GLU A 196 12.62 8.59 14.03
N THR A 197 12.03 9.22 15.05
CA THR A 197 11.58 8.47 16.24
C THR A 197 10.30 7.69 15.94
N ALA A 198 10.10 6.56 16.62
CA ALA A 198 8.86 5.78 16.49
C ALA A 198 7.60 6.62 16.79
N LYS A 199 7.69 7.57 17.75
CA LYS A 199 6.58 8.48 18.06
C LYS A 199 6.24 9.40 16.89
N ASN A 200 7.25 10.00 16.25
CA ASN A 200 7.04 10.87 15.08
C ASN A 200 6.37 10.12 13.94
N ILE A 201 6.76 8.88 13.70
CA ILE A 201 6.17 8.05 12.64
C ILE A 201 4.70 7.76 12.93
N ILE A 202 4.37 7.39 14.17
CA ILE A 202 2.98 7.19 14.60
C ILE A 202 2.17 8.48 14.40
N ASP A 203 2.68 9.61 14.87
CA ASP A 203 1.98 10.90 14.80
C ASP A 203 1.78 11.37 13.35
N LYS A 204 2.77 11.23 12.49
CA LYS A 204 2.64 11.49 11.05
C LYS A 204 1.52 10.65 10.43
N HIS A 205 1.43 9.38 10.78
CA HIS A 205 0.40 8.49 10.26
C HIS A 205 -1.00 8.89 10.74
N VAL A 206 -1.13 9.26 12.02
CA VAL A 206 -2.38 9.80 12.56
C VAL A 206 -2.78 11.09 11.85
N ILE A 207 -1.84 12.01 11.62
CA ILE A 207 -2.07 13.25 10.87
C ILE A 207 -2.52 12.94 9.43
N LEU A 208 -1.94 11.94 8.81
CA LEU A 208 -2.30 11.49 7.47
C LEU A 208 -3.77 11.02 7.43
N GLU A 209 -4.18 10.17 8.37
CA GLU A 209 -5.58 9.72 8.49
C GLU A 209 -6.53 10.89 8.76
N ILE A 210 -6.13 11.87 9.58
CA ILE A 210 -6.90 13.10 9.82
C ILE A 210 -7.11 13.87 8.52
N LYS A 211 -6.05 14.10 7.75
CA LYS A 211 -6.12 14.81 6.47
C LYS A 211 -7.05 14.09 5.48
N VAL A 212 -6.93 12.78 5.38
CA VAL A 212 -7.83 11.98 4.54
C VAL A 212 -9.29 12.17 4.95
N LEU A 213 -9.60 12.10 6.26
CA LEU A 213 -10.97 12.31 6.75
C LEU A 213 -11.48 13.73 6.44
N LEU A 214 -10.64 14.74 6.59
CA LEU A 214 -10.99 16.14 6.26
C LEU A 214 -11.24 16.37 4.77
N GLU A 215 -10.51 15.68 3.89
CA GLU A 215 -10.61 15.84 2.44
C GLU A 215 -11.70 14.95 1.81
N SER A 216 -11.95 13.77 2.37
CA SER A 216 -12.82 12.75 1.77
C SER A 216 -14.20 12.62 2.42
N THR A 217 -14.48 13.36 3.50
CA THR A 217 -15.76 13.26 4.21
C THR A 217 -16.30 14.64 4.60
N ASP A 218 -17.63 14.72 4.80
CA ASP A 218 -18.31 15.92 5.32
C ASP A 218 -18.35 15.95 6.87
N LEU A 219 -17.50 15.17 7.53
CA LEU A 219 -17.44 15.11 8.98
C LEU A 219 -16.94 16.43 9.56
N SER A 220 -17.57 16.92 10.60
CA SER A 220 -17.07 18.05 11.38
C SER A 220 -15.78 17.67 12.13
N ILE A 221 -14.97 18.65 12.48
CA ILE A 221 -13.74 18.48 13.28
C ILE A 221 -14.05 17.71 14.58
N GLN A 222 -15.19 17.98 15.21
CA GLN A 222 -15.62 17.29 16.42
C GLN A 222 -15.87 15.79 16.17
N GLU A 223 -16.55 15.45 15.07
CA GLU A 223 -16.81 14.06 14.69
C GLU A 223 -15.53 13.31 14.35
N ILE A 224 -14.61 13.96 13.65
CA ILE A 224 -13.27 13.40 13.36
C ILE A 224 -12.50 13.16 14.67
N ALA A 225 -12.47 14.15 15.58
CA ALA A 225 -11.84 13.99 16.89
C ALA A 225 -12.42 12.82 17.70
N ASN A 226 -13.74 12.69 17.71
CA ASN A 226 -14.43 11.59 18.37
C ASN A 226 -14.11 10.23 17.71
N ARG A 227 -14.16 10.17 16.37
CA ARG A 227 -13.85 8.96 15.61
C ARG A 227 -12.43 8.47 15.84
N LEU A 228 -11.50 9.40 15.99
CA LEU A 228 -10.10 9.12 16.27
C LEU A 228 -9.79 9.01 17.76
N GLN A 229 -10.82 9.03 18.63
CA GLN A 229 -10.69 8.90 20.08
C GLN A 229 -9.74 9.91 20.71
N PHE A 230 -9.76 11.17 20.23
CA PHE A 230 -9.09 12.26 20.92
C PHE A 230 -9.88 12.66 22.17
N PRO A 231 -9.21 13.02 23.28
CA PRO A 231 -9.87 13.39 24.53
C PRO A 231 -10.82 14.59 24.38
N ASP A 232 -10.44 15.57 23.57
CA ASP A 232 -11.23 16.75 23.24
C ASP A 232 -10.74 17.40 21.93
N GLN A 233 -11.53 18.33 21.40
CA GLN A 233 -11.24 19.07 20.18
C GLN A 233 -10.00 19.98 20.33
N SER A 234 -9.73 20.51 21.50
CA SER A 234 -8.57 21.37 21.73
C SER A 234 -7.27 20.58 21.70
N PHE A 235 -7.31 19.33 22.15
CA PHE A 235 -6.19 18.39 22.04
C PHE A 235 -5.96 17.95 20.61
N PHE A 236 -7.04 17.74 19.86
CA PHE A 236 -6.98 17.42 18.44
C PHE A 236 -6.38 18.56 17.59
N GLY A 237 -6.63 19.81 17.93
CA GLY A 237 -6.13 21.00 17.20
C GLY A 237 -4.68 21.38 17.47
N ARG A 238 -4.02 20.78 18.46
CA ARG A 238 -2.61 20.98 18.79
C ARG A 238 -1.69 20.07 17.99
#